data_40d8a3ec51a07fa46c897516647252b3
#
_entry.id   40d8a3ec51a07fa46c897516647252b3
#
_cell.length_a   1.000
_cell.length_b   1.000
_cell.length_c   1.000
_cell.angle_alpha   90.00
_cell.angle_beta   90.00
_cell.angle_gamma   90.00
#
_symmetry.space_group_name_H-M   'P 1'
#
loop_
_entity.id
_entity.type
_entity.pdbx_description
1 polymer ?
#
loop_
_entity_poly.entity_id
_entity_poly.type
_entity_poly.pdbx_seq_one_letter_code
_entity_poly.pdbx_strand_id
1 'polypeptide(L)'
;MVCLKIFGGEIFTWSAKDGTMLVQILGSVAIFLLVKQIIPKNVANVEISINNEPKKAKALVLFLSPNSSEEEKLEKFKSLEDFKSNNYFMPLTAIDYHKNRLTKLVIACSDQSFNDKDKFLKCLQNIFGSKIAKIIEIKNAGDFEKAKNVYDFLENTYEELKKDGFKEDDIVFDVTGGQKVIAIAGAMFAIPNDRHLQYVSTNDYSVKHYDLTYIKNEE
;
A
#
# COMPACT_ATOMS: atom_id res chain seq x y z
N MET A 1 3.58 40.15 -49.61
CA MET A 1 4.89 40.50 -49.03
C MET A 1 4.70 41.70 -48.13
N VAL A 2 4.82 41.58 -46.85
CA VAL A 2 4.69 42.72 -45.89
C VAL A 2 6.12 43.04 -45.42
N CYS A 3 6.52 44.30 -45.59
CA CYS A 3 7.85 44.76 -45.19
C CYS A 3 7.69 45.62 -43.92
N LEU A 4 8.36 45.24 -42.83
CA LEU A 4 8.40 45.99 -41.58
C LEU A 4 9.74 46.73 -41.51
N LYS A 5 9.74 48.06 -41.47
CA LYS A 5 10.92 48.90 -41.27
C LYS A 5 11.08 49.26 -39.81
N ILE A 6 12.13 48.87 -39.16
CA ILE A 6 12.50 49.32 -37.82
C ILE A 6 13.91 49.93 -37.89
N PHE A 7 14.03 51.19 -37.46
CA PHE A 7 15.29 51.98 -37.38
C PHE A 7 16.11 52.11 -38.66
N GLY A 8 15.42 52.35 -39.81
CA GLY A 8 16.12 52.77 -41.04
C GLY A 8 16.76 51.69 -41.89
N GLY A 9 16.58 50.41 -41.54
CA GLY A 9 17.04 49.27 -42.33
C GLY A 9 15.92 48.26 -42.59
N GLU A 10 15.96 47.58 -43.77
CA GLU A 10 15.10 46.42 -44.01
C GLU A 10 15.61 45.25 -43.18
N ILE A 11 14.82 44.91 -42.14
CA ILE A 11 15.23 43.84 -41.22
C ILE A 11 14.62 42.49 -41.58
N PHE A 12 13.46 42.50 -42.30
CA PHE A 12 12.78 41.25 -42.61
C PHE A 12 11.82 41.38 -43.79
N THR A 13 11.95 40.50 -44.80
CA THR A 13 10.97 40.34 -45.88
C THR A 13 10.13 39.14 -45.61
N TRP A 14 8.82 39.34 -45.34
CA TRP A 14 7.92 38.26 -45.02
C TRP A 14 7.27 37.64 -46.27
N SER A 15 7.47 36.36 -46.51
CA SER A 15 6.77 35.59 -47.52
C SER A 15 5.63 34.77 -46.94
N ALA A 16 4.71 34.23 -47.75
CA ALA A 16 3.66 33.33 -47.28
C ALA A 16 4.21 32.06 -46.59
N LYS A 17 5.41 31.63 -46.99
CA LYS A 17 6.15 30.52 -46.37
C LYS A 17 6.63 30.88 -44.96
N ASP A 18 7.07 32.12 -44.75
CA ASP A 18 7.54 32.58 -43.45
C ASP A 18 6.36 32.71 -42.45
N GLY A 19 5.15 33.07 -42.94
CA GLY A 19 3.93 33.06 -42.15
C GLY A 19 3.58 31.67 -41.63
N THR A 20 3.70 30.66 -42.50
CA THR A 20 3.42 29.26 -42.09
C THR A 20 4.43 28.77 -41.08
N MET A 21 5.72 29.08 -41.25
CA MET A 21 6.79 28.74 -40.33
C MET A 21 6.60 29.40 -38.97
N LEU A 22 6.18 30.63 -38.91
CA LEU A 22 5.91 31.37 -37.68
C LEU A 22 4.71 30.80 -36.90
N VAL A 23 3.66 30.43 -37.60
CA VAL A 23 2.51 29.73 -36.98
C VAL A 23 2.90 28.40 -36.41
N GLN A 24 3.76 27.63 -37.09
CA GLN A 24 4.30 26.36 -36.58
C GLN A 24 5.15 26.56 -35.34
N ILE A 25 6.04 27.54 -35.31
CA ILE A 25 6.87 27.86 -34.14
C ILE A 25 5.98 28.27 -32.95
N LEU A 26 5.04 29.21 -33.17
CA LEU A 26 4.12 29.63 -32.10
C LEU A 26 3.24 28.49 -31.59
N GLY A 27 2.75 27.66 -32.51
CA GLY A 27 2.00 26.44 -32.14
C GLY A 27 2.81 25.47 -31.31
N SER A 28 4.08 25.22 -31.70
CA SER A 28 4.99 24.36 -30.94
C SER A 28 5.31 24.89 -29.55
N VAL A 29 5.53 26.21 -29.42
CA VAL A 29 5.75 26.88 -28.14
C VAL A 29 4.50 26.79 -27.26
N ALA A 30 3.31 27.03 -27.83
CA ALA A 30 2.05 26.92 -27.09
C ALA A 30 1.82 25.49 -26.59
N ILE A 31 2.07 24.46 -27.44
CA ILE A 31 1.99 23.06 -27.04
C ILE A 31 3.01 22.75 -25.94
N PHE A 32 4.24 23.23 -26.07
CA PHE A 32 5.27 23.02 -25.04
C PHE A 32 4.86 23.64 -23.70
N LEU A 33 4.29 24.84 -23.69
CA LEU A 33 3.81 25.51 -22.49
C LEU A 33 2.63 24.77 -21.85
N LEU A 34 1.68 24.26 -22.68
CA LEU A 34 0.58 23.44 -22.21
C LEU A 34 1.08 22.10 -21.60
N VAL A 35 1.99 21.42 -22.29
CA VAL A 35 2.62 20.18 -21.79
C VAL A 35 3.33 20.45 -20.48
N LYS A 36 4.08 21.56 -20.37
CA LYS A 36 4.76 21.97 -19.13
C LYS A 36 3.80 22.25 -17.97
N GLN A 37 2.55 22.67 -18.26
CA GLN A 37 1.52 22.82 -17.22
C GLN A 37 0.88 21.50 -16.80
N ILE A 38 0.81 20.52 -17.72
CA ILE A 38 0.20 19.19 -17.47
C ILE A 38 1.17 18.25 -16.77
N ILE A 39 2.46 18.36 -17.10
CA ILE A 39 3.49 17.56 -16.41
C ILE A 39 3.62 18.11 -14.98
N PRO A 40 3.37 17.28 -13.94
CA PRO A 40 3.57 17.71 -12.56
C PRO A 40 5.01 18.21 -12.40
N LYS A 41 5.18 19.46 -12.03
CA LYS A 41 6.49 20.13 -11.90
C LYS A 41 7.33 19.61 -10.75
N ASN A 42 6.75 18.83 -9.85
CA ASN A 42 7.42 18.40 -8.67
C ASN A 42 7.37 16.89 -8.55
N VAL A 43 8.52 16.27 -8.58
CA VAL A 43 8.72 15.00 -7.89
C VAL A 43 8.46 15.34 -6.43
N ALA A 44 7.31 14.95 -5.90
CA ALA A 44 7.03 15.11 -4.49
C ALA A 44 8.16 14.42 -3.72
N ASN A 45 8.81 15.11 -2.81
CA ASN A 45 9.71 14.47 -1.89
C ASN A 45 8.88 13.54 -1.01
N VAL A 46 9.19 12.26 -1.03
CA VAL A 46 8.57 11.29 -0.16
C VAL A 46 9.41 11.22 1.10
N GLU A 47 8.84 11.60 2.23
CA GLU A 47 9.44 11.34 3.54
C GLU A 47 8.87 10.02 4.06
N ILE A 48 9.77 9.13 4.45
CA ILE A 48 9.41 7.85 5.06
C ILE A 48 9.82 7.92 6.51
N SER A 49 8.85 7.93 7.41
CA SER A 49 9.09 7.80 8.83
C SER A 49 8.79 6.38 9.31
N ILE A 50 9.56 5.93 10.31
CA ILE A 50 9.41 4.60 10.91
C ILE A 50 9.13 4.78 12.39
N ASN A 51 7.97 4.30 12.83
CA ASN A 51 7.64 4.22 14.24
C ASN A 51 7.88 2.77 14.72
N ASN A 52 8.82 2.61 15.64
CA ASN A 52 9.18 1.30 16.22
C ASN A 52 8.28 0.87 17.39
N GLU A 53 7.42 1.75 17.89
CA GLU A 53 6.44 1.48 18.95
C GLU A 53 5.05 1.99 18.51
N PRO A 54 4.46 1.41 17.46
CA PRO A 54 3.21 1.93 16.91
C PRO A 54 2.04 1.72 17.88
N LYS A 55 1.04 2.59 17.78
CA LYS A 55 -0.22 2.45 18.50
C LYS A 55 -0.90 1.12 18.13
N LYS A 56 -1.42 0.42 19.13
CA LYS A 56 -2.15 -0.84 18.89
C LYS A 56 -3.47 -0.57 18.18
N ALA A 57 -3.72 -1.31 17.11
CA ALA A 57 -4.93 -1.20 16.29
C ALA A 57 -6.13 -1.91 16.93
N LYS A 58 -7.34 -1.49 16.55
CA LYS A 58 -8.59 -2.23 16.80
C LYS A 58 -8.97 -3.15 15.64
N ALA A 59 -8.63 -2.75 14.43
CA ALA A 59 -8.82 -3.54 13.23
C ALA A 59 -7.45 -3.81 12.58
N LEU A 60 -7.11 -5.08 12.40
CA LEU A 60 -5.89 -5.52 11.73
C LEU A 60 -6.28 -6.30 10.48
N VAL A 61 -5.69 -5.93 9.35
CA VAL A 61 -5.78 -6.65 8.09
C VAL A 61 -4.43 -7.25 7.79
N LEU A 62 -4.35 -8.55 7.56
CA LEU A 62 -3.10 -9.24 7.23
C LEU A 62 -3.27 -10.18 6.04
N PHE A 63 -2.18 -10.47 5.36
CA PHE A 63 -2.12 -11.38 4.22
C PHE A 63 -1.54 -12.72 4.64
N LEU A 64 -2.28 -13.79 4.34
CA LEU A 64 -1.86 -15.16 4.66
C LEU A 64 -1.07 -15.75 3.49
N SER A 65 0.15 -16.21 3.78
CA SER A 65 0.95 -17.00 2.84
C SER A 65 0.57 -18.49 2.91
N PRO A 66 0.67 -19.21 1.80
CA PRO A 66 0.51 -20.68 1.82
C PRO A 66 1.49 -21.33 2.80
N ASN A 67 1.06 -22.41 3.45
CA ASN A 67 1.87 -23.13 4.42
C ASN A 67 1.92 -24.63 4.11
N SER A 68 3.11 -25.12 3.78
CA SER A 68 3.36 -26.52 3.46
C SER A 68 3.50 -27.44 4.69
N SER A 69 3.47 -26.89 5.90
CA SER A 69 3.58 -27.70 7.11
C SER A 69 2.35 -28.59 7.30
N GLU A 70 2.60 -29.80 7.77
CA GLU A 70 1.55 -30.75 8.14
C GLU A 70 0.72 -30.20 9.31
N GLU A 71 -0.59 -30.38 9.23
CA GLU A 71 -1.54 -29.88 10.25
C GLU A 71 -1.25 -30.49 11.62
N GLU A 72 -0.95 -31.78 11.68
CA GLU A 72 -0.62 -32.50 12.92
C GLU A 72 0.61 -31.92 13.64
N LYS A 73 1.57 -31.37 12.88
CA LYS A 73 2.74 -30.69 13.44
C LYS A 73 2.33 -29.34 14.04
N LEU A 74 1.50 -28.61 13.35
CA LEU A 74 1.03 -27.28 13.79
C LEU A 74 0.12 -27.37 15.03
N GLU A 75 -0.68 -28.42 15.17
CA GLU A 75 -1.53 -28.65 16.34
C GLU A 75 -0.73 -28.87 17.64
N LYS A 76 0.52 -29.32 17.54
CA LYS A 76 1.43 -29.48 18.68
C LYS A 76 1.99 -28.16 19.20
N PHE A 77 1.94 -27.10 18.40
CA PHE A 77 2.43 -25.77 18.78
C PHE A 77 1.48 -25.12 19.78
N LYS A 78 2.01 -24.67 20.91
CA LYS A 78 1.23 -24.09 22.03
C LYS A 78 1.66 -22.68 22.39
N SER A 79 2.76 -22.21 21.83
CA SER A 79 3.30 -20.88 22.05
C SER A 79 3.71 -20.23 20.73
N LEU A 80 3.82 -18.90 20.72
CA LEU A 80 4.30 -18.18 19.56
C LEU A 80 5.73 -18.63 19.17
N GLU A 81 6.57 -18.93 20.15
CA GLU A 81 7.95 -19.38 19.95
C GLU A 81 8.06 -20.67 19.11
N ASP A 82 7.08 -21.56 19.21
CA ASP A 82 7.05 -22.80 18.44
C ASP A 82 6.96 -22.55 16.92
N PHE A 83 6.47 -21.38 16.54
CA PHE A 83 6.31 -20.97 15.14
C PHE A 83 7.54 -20.27 14.54
N LYS A 84 8.63 -20.02 15.27
CA LYS A 84 9.78 -19.20 14.79
C LYS A 84 10.35 -19.63 13.43
N SER A 85 10.29 -20.90 13.10
CA SER A 85 10.75 -21.44 11.81
C SER A 85 9.62 -21.64 10.79
N ASN A 86 8.42 -21.16 11.10
CA ASN A 86 7.21 -21.32 10.29
C ASN A 86 6.75 -19.98 9.72
N ASN A 87 6.21 -19.98 8.50
CA ASN A 87 5.71 -18.76 7.86
C ASN A 87 4.49 -18.15 8.55
N TYR A 88 3.84 -18.85 9.47
CA TYR A 88 2.78 -18.31 10.33
C TYR A 88 3.33 -17.46 11.48
N PHE A 89 4.62 -17.53 11.78
CA PHE A 89 5.22 -16.79 12.89
C PHE A 89 4.97 -15.28 12.79
N MET A 90 5.23 -14.70 11.62
CA MET A 90 5.08 -13.24 11.40
C MET A 90 3.63 -12.75 11.56
N PRO A 91 2.63 -13.35 10.90
CA PRO A 91 1.25 -12.93 11.10
C PRO A 91 0.77 -13.17 12.54
N LEU A 92 1.21 -14.24 13.21
CA LEU A 92 0.91 -14.46 14.63
C LEU A 92 1.55 -13.38 15.51
N THR A 93 2.78 -12.96 15.21
CA THR A 93 3.48 -11.87 15.93
C THR A 93 2.74 -10.54 15.76
N ALA A 94 2.28 -10.23 14.54
CA ALA A 94 1.45 -9.05 14.29
C ALA A 94 0.18 -9.06 15.14
N ILE A 95 -0.52 -10.19 15.20
CA ILE A 95 -1.74 -10.35 16.00
C ILE A 95 -1.42 -10.22 17.49
N ASP A 96 -0.35 -10.86 17.97
CA ASP A 96 0.08 -10.79 19.37
C ASP A 96 0.35 -9.37 19.84
N TYR A 97 0.97 -8.57 18.99
CA TYR A 97 1.22 -7.15 19.28
C TYR A 97 -0.08 -6.39 19.55
N HIS A 98 -1.13 -6.63 18.75
CA HIS A 98 -2.40 -5.90 18.83
C HIS A 98 -3.45 -6.54 19.74
N LYS A 99 -3.27 -7.80 20.20
CA LYS A 99 -4.27 -8.66 20.86
C LYS A 99 -5.08 -7.98 21.95
N ASN A 100 -4.47 -7.09 22.75
CA ASN A 100 -5.14 -6.43 23.87
C ASN A 100 -6.15 -5.34 23.46
N ARG A 101 -6.10 -4.90 22.18
CA ARG A 101 -6.98 -3.85 21.65
C ARG A 101 -7.79 -4.32 20.45
N LEU A 102 -7.41 -5.45 19.88
CA LEU A 102 -7.97 -5.99 18.65
C LEU A 102 -9.45 -6.40 18.83
N THR A 103 -10.33 -5.87 18.01
CA THR A 103 -11.76 -6.18 17.95
C THR A 103 -12.22 -6.69 16.58
N LYS A 104 -11.37 -6.55 15.57
CA LYS A 104 -11.58 -7.05 14.20
C LYS A 104 -10.26 -7.53 13.61
N LEU A 105 -10.25 -8.74 13.07
CA LEU A 105 -9.12 -9.31 12.34
C LEU A 105 -9.60 -9.77 10.97
N VAL A 106 -9.10 -9.14 9.91
CA VAL A 106 -9.35 -9.55 8.53
C VAL A 106 -8.14 -10.29 8.01
N ILE A 107 -8.35 -11.52 7.55
CA ILE A 107 -7.31 -12.37 6.97
C ILE A 107 -7.55 -12.46 5.46
N ALA A 108 -6.68 -11.80 4.70
CA ALA A 108 -6.68 -11.87 3.25
C ALA A 108 -5.94 -13.14 2.80
N CYS A 109 -6.61 -13.98 2.06
CA CYS A 109 -6.04 -15.17 1.45
C CYS A 109 -5.96 -15.01 -0.06
N SER A 110 -4.87 -15.49 -0.67
CA SER A 110 -4.85 -15.76 -2.11
C SER A 110 -5.66 -17.01 -2.43
N ASP A 111 -5.94 -17.26 -3.70
CA ASP A 111 -6.56 -18.52 -4.13
C ASP A 111 -5.82 -19.75 -3.60
N GLN A 112 -4.49 -19.67 -3.51
CA GLN A 112 -3.65 -20.74 -2.99
C GLN A 112 -3.73 -20.85 -1.46
N SER A 113 -3.54 -19.74 -0.73
CA SER A 113 -3.52 -19.76 0.74
C SER A 113 -4.91 -19.93 1.36
N PHE A 114 -5.96 -19.75 0.58
CA PHE A 114 -7.33 -19.98 1.03
C PHE A 114 -7.57 -21.44 1.44
N ASN A 115 -6.84 -22.38 0.87
CA ASN A 115 -6.88 -23.79 1.27
C ASN A 115 -6.28 -24.03 2.67
N ASP A 116 -5.42 -23.14 3.12
CA ASP A 116 -4.72 -23.24 4.42
C ASP A 116 -5.43 -22.45 5.54
N LYS A 117 -6.55 -21.80 5.25
CA LYS A 117 -7.27 -20.95 6.22
C LYS A 117 -7.65 -21.69 7.50
N ASP A 118 -8.12 -22.93 7.39
CA ASP A 118 -8.58 -23.72 8.54
C ASP A 118 -7.40 -24.12 9.43
N LYS A 119 -6.25 -24.46 8.84
CA LYS A 119 -5.00 -24.69 9.57
C LYS A 119 -4.59 -23.44 10.36
N PHE A 120 -4.64 -22.27 9.73
CA PHE A 120 -4.29 -21.02 10.39
C PHE A 120 -5.26 -20.68 11.52
N LEU A 121 -6.57 -20.88 11.31
CA LEU A 121 -7.59 -20.66 12.35
C LEU A 121 -7.36 -21.56 13.58
N LYS A 122 -6.99 -22.82 13.40
CA LYS A 122 -6.64 -23.72 14.51
C LYS A 122 -5.42 -23.21 15.27
N CYS A 123 -4.38 -22.74 14.54
CA CYS A 123 -3.20 -22.12 15.18
C CYS A 123 -3.59 -20.90 16.01
N LEU A 124 -4.44 -20.01 15.48
CA LEU A 124 -4.93 -18.84 16.20
C LEU A 124 -5.67 -19.22 17.48
N GLN A 125 -6.55 -20.23 17.42
CA GLN A 125 -7.29 -20.69 18.59
C GLN A 125 -6.38 -21.32 19.64
N ASN A 126 -5.34 -22.07 19.22
CA ASN A 126 -4.38 -22.68 20.12
C ASN A 126 -3.55 -21.64 20.87
N ILE A 127 -3.16 -20.54 20.22
CA ILE A 127 -2.28 -19.50 20.79
C ILE A 127 -3.07 -18.43 21.56
N PHE A 128 -4.19 -17.96 21.01
CA PHE A 128 -4.94 -16.84 21.57
C PHE A 128 -6.28 -17.24 22.22
N GLY A 129 -6.62 -18.52 22.19
CA GLY A 129 -7.86 -19.06 22.73
C GLY A 129 -9.07 -18.84 21.82
N SER A 130 -10.19 -19.46 22.16
CA SER A 130 -11.40 -19.48 21.32
C SER A 130 -12.07 -18.09 21.11
N LYS A 131 -11.78 -17.11 21.95
CA LYS A 131 -12.34 -15.77 21.83
C LYS A 131 -11.90 -15.06 20.54
N ILE A 132 -10.71 -15.36 20.03
CA ILE A 132 -10.19 -14.75 18.79
C ILE A 132 -11.09 -15.08 17.60
N ALA A 133 -11.68 -16.27 17.56
CA ALA A 133 -12.55 -16.69 16.45
C ALA A 133 -13.74 -15.78 16.21
N LYS A 134 -14.19 -15.04 17.25
CA LYS A 134 -15.35 -14.14 17.15
C LYS A 134 -15.08 -12.84 16.41
N ILE A 135 -13.80 -12.48 16.25
CA ILE A 135 -13.40 -11.22 15.63
C ILE A 135 -12.76 -11.42 14.24
N ILE A 136 -12.64 -12.68 13.80
CA ILE A 136 -12.00 -13.03 12.54
C ILE A 136 -12.99 -12.97 11.38
N GLU A 137 -12.54 -12.38 10.29
CA GLU A 137 -13.15 -12.44 8.98
C GLU A 137 -12.10 -12.90 7.97
N ILE A 138 -12.41 -13.95 7.19
CA ILE A 138 -11.53 -14.45 6.14
C ILE A 138 -12.08 -14.01 4.79
N LYS A 139 -11.21 -13.39 3.98
CA LYS A 139 -11.56 -12.95 2.62
C LYS A 139 -10.62 -13.55 1.59
N ASN A 140 -11.17 -13.98 0.48
CA ASN A 140 -10.36 -14.29 -0.70
C ASN A 140 -10.07 -12.98 -1.43
N ALA A 141 -8.80 -12.61 -1.51
CA ALA A 141 -8.31 -11.42 -2.21
C ALA A 141 -7.76 -11.74 -3.62
N GLY A 142 -7.97 -12.98 -4.09
CA GLY A 142 -7.57 -13.44 -5.41
C GLY A 142 -6.07 -13.67 -5.58
N ASP A 143 -5.60 -13.44 -6.78
CA ASP A 143 -4.19 -13.65 -7.14
C ASP A 143 -3.30 -12.51 -6.62
N PHE A 144 -2.42 -12.82 -5.67
CA PHE A 144 -1.47 -11.86 -5.07
C PHE A 144 -0.34 -11.42 -6.01
N GLU A 145 -0.15 -12.08 -7.17
CA GLU A 145 0.79 -11.61 -8.19
C GLU A 145 0.26 -10.36 -8.95
N LYS A 146 -1.04 -10.09 -8.85
CA LYS A 146 -1.67 -8.94 -9.50
C LYS A 146 -1.79 -7.76 -8.54
N ALA A 147 -0.87 -6.80 -8.64
CA ALA A 147 -0.85 -5.61 -7.77
C ALA A 147 -2.20 -4.88 -7.72
N LYS A 148 -2.94 -4.83 -8.85
CA LYS A 148 -4.27 -4.21 -8.89
C LYS A 148 -5.27 -4.93 -7.98
N ASN A 149 -5.29 -6.27 -7.98
CA ASN A 149 -6.20 -7.04 -7.12
C ASN A 149 -5.93 -6.77 -5.65
N VAL A 150 -4.63 -6.74 -5.28
CA VAL A 150 -4.21 -6.44 -3.90
C VAL A 150 -4.60 -5.01 -3.52
N TYR A 151 -4.35 -4.05 -4.40
CA TYR A 151 -4.72 -2.65 -4.16
C TYR A 151 -6.24 -2.47 -4.01
N ASP A 152 -7.02 -3.04 -4.92
CA ASP A 152 -8.50 -2.98 -4.87
C ASP A 152 -9.02 -3.65 -3.57
N PHE A 153 -8.40 -4.75 -3.14
CA PHE A 153 -8.74 -5.40 -1.87
C PHE A 153 -8.46 -4.50 -0.67
N LEU A 154 -7.30 -3.82 -0.64
CA LEU A 154 -6.94 -2.89 0.43
C LEU A 154 -7.94 -1.73 0.52
N GLU A 155 -8.26 -1.09 -0.61
CA GLU A 155 -9.25 0.00 -0.68
C GLU A 155 -10.63 -0.45 -0.20
N ASN A 156 -11.14 -1.55 -0.77
CA ASN A 156 -12.48 -2.04 -0.42
C ASN A 156 -12.56 -2.42 1.07
N THR A 157 -11.53 -3.09 1.60
CA THR A 157 -11.51 -3.50 3.01
C THR A 157 -11.41 -2.29 3.95
N TYR A 158 -10.65 -1.26 3.58
CA TYR A 158 -10.57 -0.01 4.34
C TYR A 158 -11.92 0.69 4.42
N GLU A 159 -12.61 0.84 3.28
CA GLU A 159 -13.92 1.46 3.20
C GLU A 159 -14.99 0.67 3.97
N GLU A 160 -14.93 -0.66 3.95
CA GLU A 160 -15.82 -1.51 4.75
C GLU A 160 -15.60 -1.32 6.25
N LEU A 161 -14.33 -1.33 6.71
CA LEU A 161 -14.01 -1.09 8.11
C LEU A 161 -14.44 0.30 8.58
N LYS A 162 -14.31 1.32 7.72
CA LYS A 162 -14.83 2.68 8.01
C LYS A 162 -16.34 2.67 8.17
N LYS A 163 -17.07 1.97 7.30
CA LYS A 163 -18.54 1.80 7.41
C LYS A 163 -18.95 1.04 8.67
N ASP A 164 -18.14 0.09 9.13
CA ASP A 164 -18.31 -0.64 10.39
C ASP A 164 -18.01 0.24 11.63
N GLY A 165 -17.62 1.51 11.43
CA GLY A 165 -17.41 2.49 12.49
C GLY A 165 -15.99 2.53 13.05
N PHE A 166 -15.01 1.86 12.43
CA PHE A 166 -13.62 2.00 12.83
C PHE A 166 -13.08 3.38 12.39
N LYS A 167 -12.34 4.03 13.29
CA LYS A 167 -11.61 5.26 12.95
C LYS A 167 -10.34 4.91 12.17
N GLU A 168 -9.88 5.82 11.34
CA GLU A 168 -8.66 5.69 10.54
C GLU A 168 -7.47 5.22 11.37
N ASP A 169 -7.18 5.91 12.47
CA ASP A 169 -6.11 5.57 13.43
C ASP A 169 -6.26 4.18 14.10
N ASP A 170 -7.39 3.54 14.00
CA ASP A 170 -7.65 2.23 14.61
C ASP A 170 -7.52 1.08 13.60
N ILE A 171 -7.30 1.39 12.31
CA ILE A 171 -7.16 0.41 11.21
C ILE A 171 -5.68 0.33 10.79
N VAL A 172 -5.14 -0.87 10.76
CA VAL A 172 -3.76 -1.11 10.31
C VAL A 172 -3.72 -2.28 9.33
N PHE A 173 -2.94 -2.12 8.27
CA PHE A 173 -2.68 -3.16 7.28
C PHE A 173 -1.26 -3.71 7.45
N ASP A 174 -1.15 -5.01 7.65
CA ASP A 174 0.13 -5.70 7.78
C ASP A 174 0.56 -6.28 6.43
N VAL A 175 1.70 -5.83 5.92
CA VAL A 175 2.27 -6.27 4.64
C VAL A 175 3.45 -7.22 4.79
N THR A 176 3.62 -7.81 5.97
CA THR A 176 4.71 -8.75 6.24
C THR A 176 4.50 -10.07 5.51
N GLY A 177 3.26 -10.54 5.48
CA GLY A 177 2.90 -11.80 4.84
C GLY A 177 2.72 -11.65 3.33
N GLY A 178 2.87 -12.77 2.62
CA GLY A 178 2.62 -12.85 1.20
C GLY A 178 3.81 -12.46 0.31
N GLN A 179 3.50 -12.12 -0.93
CA GLN A 179 4.48 -11.82 -1.96
C GLN A 179 4.93 -10.35 -1.93
N LYS A 180 6.06 -10.03 -2.56
CA LYS A 180 6.59 -8.66 -2.68
C LYS A 180 5.58 -7.66 -3.27
N VAL A 181 4.66 -8.15 -4.10
CA VAL A 181 3.58 -7.36 -4.71
C VAL A 181 2.67 -6.73 -3.65
N ILE A 182 2.43 -7.43 -2.53
CA ILE A 182 1.63 -6.90 -1.41
C ILE A 182 2.30 -5.68 -0.78
N ALA A 183 3.62 -5.72 -0.58
CA ALA A 183 4.35 -4.57 -0.06
C ALA A 183 4.31 -3.36 -1.01
N ILE A 184 4.39 -3.60 -2.33
CA ILE A 184 4.28 -2.54 -3.35
C ILE A 184 2.86 -1.93 -3.34
N ALA A 185 1.84 -2.77 -3.40
CA ALA A 185 0.44 -2.31 -3.38
C ALA A 185 0.09 -1.61 -2.06
N GLY A 186 0.60 -2.13 -0.93
CA GLY A 186 0.45 -1.52 0.39
C GLY A 186 1.10 -0.14 0.48
N ALA A 187 2.31 0.01 -0.04
CA ALA A 187 2.98 1.31 -0.08
C ALA A 187 2.20 2.34 -0.91
N MET A 188 1.63 1.92 -2.06
CA MET A 188 0.77 2.79 -2.87
C MET A 188 -0.54 3.15 -2.13
N PHE A 189 -1.12 2.17 -1.44
CA PHE A 189 -2.34 2.36 -0.65
C PHE A 189 -2.13 3.33 0.52
N ALA A 190 -0.96 3.31 1.17
CA ALA A 190 -0.63 4.13 2.33
C ALA A 190 -0.20 5.58 2.00
N ILE A 191 -0.25 6.00 0.73
CA ILE A 191 0.06 7.38 0.33
C ILE A 191 -0.84 8.43 1.02
N PRO A 192 -2.18 8.26 1.16
CA PRO A 192 -2.99 9.13 1.99
C PRO A 192 -2.63 9.00 3.47
N ASN A 193 -2.52 10.13 4.18
CA ASN A 193 -2.04 10.20 5.58
C ASN A 193 -2.92 9.46 6.60
N ASP A 194 -4.13 9.07 6.21
CA ASP A 194 -5.09 8.36 7.07
C ASP A 194 -5.01 6.83 6.97
N ARG A 195 -4.02 6.31 6.24
CA ARG A 195 -3.86 4.88 5.95
C ARG A 195 -2.57 4.34 6.55
N HIS A 196 -2.72 3.44 7.49
CA HIS A 196 -1.61 2.96 8.28
C HIS A 196 -1.12 1.58 7.84
N LEU A 197 0.18 1.51 7.57
CA LEU A 197 0.87 0.31 7.13
C LEU A 197 1.87 -0.17 8.17
N GLN A 198 1.91 -1.46 8.41
CA GLN A 198 2.90 -2.07 9.29
C GLN A 198 3.64 -3.23 8.64
N TYR A 199 4.76 -3.55 9.24
CA TYR A 199 5.61 -4.68 8.88
C TYR A 199 6.24 -5.27 10.14
N VAL A 200 6.26 -6.60 10.25
CA VAL A 200 7.00 -7.31 11.28
C VAL A 200 8.43 -7.54 10.80
N SER A 201 9.39 -6.96 11.49
CA SER A 201 10.82 -7.04 11.12
C SER A 201 11.34 -8.49 11.20
N THR A 202 12.06 -8.91 10.18
CA THR A 202 12.69 -10.23 10.16
C THR A 202 13.95 -10.32 11.04
N ASN A 203 14.51 -9.17 11.46
CA ASN A 203 15.74 -9.11 12.24
C ASN A 203 15.49 -9.28 13.73
N ASP A 204 14.46 -8.62 14.26
CA ASP A 204 14.17 -8.53 15.69
C ASP A 204 12.73 -8.89 16.04
N TYR A 205 11.92 -9.23 15.04
CA TYR A 205 10.50 -9.55 15.15
C TYR A 205 9.64 -8.44 15.76
N SER A 206 10.15 -7.21 15.78
CA SER A 206 9.39 -6.04 16.21
C SER A 206 8.40 -5.61 15.14
N VAL A 207 7.24 -5.11 15.58
CA VAL A 207 6.24 -4.49 14.70
C VAL A 207 6.66 -3.05 14.45
N LYS A 208 6.79 -2.67 13.18
CA LYS A 208 7.18 -1.33 12.74
C LYS A 208 6.07 -0.73 11.89
N HIS A 209 5.74 0.50 12.17
CA HIS A 209 4.77 1.26 11.41
C HIS A 209 5.51 2.19 10.43
N TYR A 210 5.06 2.19 9.20
CA TYR A 210 5.58 3.05 8.14
C TYR A 210 4.57 4.12 7.81
N ASP A 211 5.02 5.37 7.88
CA ASP A 211 4.26 6.52 7.44
C ASP A 211 4.94 7.10 6.19
N LEU A 212 4.16 7.24 5.12
CA LEU A 212 4.60 7.73 3.83
C LEU A 212 3.98 9.10 3.61
N THR A 213 4.76 10.17 3.82
CA THR A 213 4.27 11.54 3.65
C THR A 213 4.84 12.15 2.36
N TYR A 214 3.95 12.66 1.50
CA TYR A 214 4.34 13.46 0.36
C TYR A 214 4.50 14.91 0.77
N ILE A 215 5.73 15.41 0.74
CA ILE A 215 6.01 16.82 0.96
C ILE A 215 5.91 17.55 -0.38
N LYS A 216 4.91 18.43 -0.50
CA LYS A 216 4.83 19.36 -1.62
C LYS A 216 5.87 20.45 -1.38
N ASN A 217 6.90 20.56 -2.22
CA ASN A 217 7.77 21.72 -2.18
C ASN A 217 6.93 22.93 -2.55
N GLU A 218 6.67 23.80 -1.58
CA GLU A 218 6.16 25.16 -1.83
C GLU A 218 7.29 25.94 -2.51
N GLU A 219 7.05 26.46 -3.72
CA GLU A 219 7.93 27.41 -4.40
C GLU A 219 7.75 28.83 -3.81
#